data_4531f04bb87d2d1d486e913c799e2c03
#
_entry.id   4531f04bb87d2d1d486e913c799e2c03
#
_cell.length_a   1.000
_cell.length_b   1.000
_cell.length_c   1.000
_cell.angle_alpha   90.00
_cell.angle_beta   90.00
_cell.angle_gamma   90.00
#
_symmetry.space_group_name_H-M   'P 1'
#
loop_
_entity.id
_entity.type
_entity.pdbx_description
1 polymer ?
#
loop_
_entity_poly.entity_id
_entity_poly.type
_entity_poly.pdbx_seq_one_letter_code
_entity_poly.pdbx_strand_id
1 'polypeptide(L)'
;MKTTGKLKRSRITKRNLFAELREGMTALAEARQGKRTLRTHAVEYKPAPKMTPNELRRLREQLKISRTLFAAYLRTNVRTLENWEQGRAKPNAQAALLIKLVKHYPDTVARLATI
;
A
#
# COMPACT_ATOMS: atom_id res chain seq x y z
N MET A 1 37.34 -20.61 22.83
CA MET A 1 37.06 -19.99 22.70
C MET A 1 36.49 -19.35 22.86
N LYS A 2 36.52 -19.39 23.00
CA LYS A 2 35.83 -18.64 23.01
C LYS A 2 35.20 -18.15 23.92
N THR A 3 35.19 -18.59 25.02
CA THR A 3 34.38 -17.96 25.98
C THR A 3 34.93 -16.64 26.44
N THR A 4 36.20 -16.56 26.54
CA THR A 4 36.84 -15.28 26.78
C THR A 4 36.50 -14.29 25.72
N GLY A 5 36.46 -14.77 24.50
CA GLY A 5 36.05 -13.94 23.39
C GLY A 5 34.63 -13.48 23.52
N LYS A 6 33.76 -14.31 24.09
CA LYS A 6 32.38 -13.94 24.34
C LYS A 6 32.26 -12.77 25.31
N LEU A 7 32.99 -12.82 26.39
CA LEU A 7 32.96 -11.73 27.35
C LEU A 7 33.46 -10.43 26.76
N LYS A 8 34.50 -10.48 25.99
CA LYS A 8 35.00 -9.32 25.32
C LYS A 8 33.98 -8.75 24.35
N ARG A 9 33.38 -9.64 23.60
CA ARG A 9 32.33 -9.22 22.67
C ARG A 9 31.20 -8.55 23.40
N SER A 10 30.82 -9.11 24.53
CA SER A 10 29.74 -8.57 25.32
C SER A 10 30.03 -7.14 25.75
N ARG A 11 31.23 -6.92 26.21
CA ARG A 11 31.66 -5.58 26.62
C ARG A 11 31.67 -4.62 25.45
N ILE A 12 32.26 -5.03 24.35
CA ILE A 12 32.31 -4.22 23.16
C ILE A 12 30.92 -3.93 22.66
N THR A 13 30.06 -4.93 22.70
CA THR A 13 28.67 -4.80 22.29
C THR A 13 27.93 -3.76 23.12
N LYS A 14 28.17 -3.75 24.43
CA LYS A 14 27.56 -2.76 25.30
C LYS A 14 27.95 -1.35 24.91
N ARG A 15 29.21 -1.12 24.67
CA ARG A 15 29.70 0.19 24.24
C ARG A 15 29.12 0.59 22.91
N ASN A 16 29.15 -0.33 21.97
CA ASN A 16 28.60 -0.08 20.65
C ASN A 16 27.10 0.13 20.72
N LEU A 17 26.42 -0.64 21.54
CA LEU A 17 25.00 -0.50 21.71
C LEU A 17 24.61 0.88 22.23
N PHE A 18 25.36 1.38 23.20
CA PHE A 18 25.10 2.70 23.73
C PHE A 18 25.30 3.79 22.67
N ALA A 19 26.37 3.68 21.89
CA ALA A 19 26.63 4.61 20.81
C ALA A 19 25.54 4.52 19.75
N GLU A 20 25.12 3.32 19.42
CA GLU A 20 24.05 3.11 18.46
C GLU A 20 22.72 3.69 18.94
N LEU A 21 22.42 3.51 20.20
CA LEU A 21 21.21 4.08 20.78
C LEU A 21 21.22 5.60 20.70
N ARG A 22 22.34 6.19 21.06
CA ARG A 22 22.50 7.65 21.00
C ARG A 22 22.34 8.14 19.56
N GLU A 23 22.98 7.45 18.64
CA GLU A 23 22.90 7.79 17.24
C GLU A 23 21.46 7.66 16.72
N GLY A 24 20.78 6.58 17.11
CA GLY A 24 19.40 6.37 16.75
C GLY A 24 18.48 7.44 17.29
N MET A 25 18.70 7.84 18.53
CA MET A 25 17.89 8.90 19.13
C MET A 25 18.15 10.25 18.45
N THR A 26 19.40 10.52 18.10
CA THR A 26 19.73 11.73 17.37
C THR A 26 19.08 11.74 15.99
N ALA A 27 19.12 10.60 15.30
CA ALA A 27 18.49 10.45 14.01
C ALA A 27 16.98 10.69 14.08
N LEU A 28 16.34 10.16 15.11
CA LEU A 28 14.91 10.38 15.32
C LEU A 28 14.59 11.84 15.58
N ALA A 29 15.41 12.49 16.40
CA ALA A 29 15.23 13.91 16.69
C ALA A 29 15.38 14.74 15.43
N GLU A 30 16.38 14.45 14.61
CA GLU A 30 16.58 15.13 13.35
C GLU A 30 15.43 14.89 12.38
N ALA A 31 14.92 13.67 12.34
CA ALA A 31 13.78 13.34 11.49
C ALA A 31 12.54 14.13 11.90
N ARG A 32 12.31 14.27 13.21
CA ARG A 32 11.20 15.05 13.73
C ARG A 32 11.33 16.52 13.37
N GLN A 33 12.55 17.02 13.30
CA GLN A 33 12.82 18.39 12.93
C GLN A 33 12.87 18.59 11.42
N GLY A 34 12.74 17.52 10.65
CA GLY A 34 12.80 17.59 9.21
C GLY A 34 14.20 17.84 8.66
N LYS A 35 15.22 17.63 9.48
CA LYS A 35 16.60 17.89 9.07
C LYS A 35 17.27 16.69 8.41
N ARG A 36 16.74 15.50 8.63
CA ARG A 36 17.34 14.29 8.10
C ARG A 36 16.42 13.67 7.07
N THR A 37 17.01 13.25 5.97
CA THR A 37 16.25 12.62 4.90
C THR A 37 15.93 11.17 5.24
N LEU A 38 14.84 10.95 5.89
CA LEU A 38 14.23 9.63 5.97
C LEU A 38 13.19 9.48 4.86
N ARG A 39 13.41 10.18 3.77
CA ARG A 39 12.49 10.20 2.63
C ARG A 39 11.07 10.54 3.02
N THR A 40 10.94 11.43 3.97
CA THR A 40 9.64 11.98 4.29
C THR A 40 9.35 13.07 3.28
N HIS A 41 8.56 12.73 2.29
CA HIS A 41 8.04 13.72 1.38
C HIS A 41 6.78 14.29 1.99
N ALA A 42 6.55 15.56 1.75
CA ALA A 42 5.25 16.13 2.08
C ALA A 42 4.24 15.53 1.13
N VAL A 43 3.55 14.52 1.61
CA VAL A 43 2.50 13.86 0.83
C VAL A 43 1.17 14.48 1.19
N GLU A 44 0.48 14.99 0.19
CA GLU A 44 -0.87 15.49 0.39
C GLU A 44 -1.77 14.30 0.70
N TYR A 45 -2.42 14.33 1.85
CA TYR A 45 -3.32 13.27 2.24
C TYR A 45 -4.63 13.42 1.47
N LYS A 46 -4.92 12.46 0.62
CA LYS A 46 -6.16 12.45 -0.15
C LYS A 46 -7.09 11.37 0.37
N PRO A 47 -8.38 11.66 0.53
CA PRO A 47 -9.33 10.64 0.92
C PRO A 47 -9.49 9.62 -0.20
N ALA A 48 -10.00 8.44 0.15
CA ALA A 48 -10.30 7.42 -0.83
C ALA A 48 -11.35 7.96 -1.82
N PRO A 49 -11.19 7.67 -3.12
CA PRO A 49 -12.18 8.10 -4.10
C PRO A 49 -13.50 7.38 -3.90
N LYS A 50 -14.57 8.06 -4.25
CA LYS A 50 -15.91 7.47 -4.21
C LYS A 50 -16.22 6.88 -5.58
N MET A 51 -16.82 5.71 -5.57
CA MET A 51 -17.19 5.02 -6.79
C MET A 51 -18.68 4.74 -6.75
N THR A 52 -19.41 5.30 -7.71
CA THR A 52 -20.85 5.04 -7.81
C THR A 52 -21.10 3.74 -8.56
N PRO A 53 -22.23 3.06 -8.30
CA PRO A 53 -22.56 1.84 -9.04
C PRO A 53 -22.60 2.06 -10.55
N ASN A 54 -23.11 3.20 -11.00
CA ASN A 54 -23.18 3.51 -12.43
C ASN A 54 -21.81 3.67 -13.06
N GLU A 55 -20.89 4.35 -12.37
CA GLU A 55 -19.52 4.48 -12.85
C GLU A 55 -18.86 3.12 -13.04
N LEU A 56 -19.06 2.24 -12.07
CA LEU A 56 -18.48 0.91 -12.10
C LEU A 56 -19.02 0.10 -13.28
N ARG A 57 -20.32 0.12 -13.48
CA ARG A 57 -20.95 -0.57 -14.62
C ARG A 57 -20.46 -0.02 -15.94
N ARG A 58 -20.42 1.31 -16.08
CA ARG A 58 -19.94 1.96 -17.29
C ARG A 58 -18.49 1.60 -17.59
N LEU A 59 -17.66 1.58 -16.56
CA LEU A 59 -16.27 1.21 -16.74
C LEU A 59 -16.15 -0.22 -17.26
N ARG A 60 -16.88 -1.16 -16.67
CA ARG A 60 -16.86 -2.54 -17.11
C ARG A 60 -17.35 -2.66 -18.56
N GLU A 61 -18.40 -1.94 -18.92
CA GLU A 61 -18.92 -1.94 -20.28
C GLU A 61 -17.94 -1.35 -21.28
N GLN A 62 -17.25 -0.29 -20.90
CA GLN A 62 -16.23 0.32 -21.74
C GLN A 62 -15.05 -0.62 -21.98
N LEU A 63 -14.71 -1.39 -20.99
CA LEU A 63 -13.65 -2.39 -21.10
C LEU A 63 -14.11 -3.64 -21.87
N LYS A 64 -15.42 -3.76 -22.08
CA LYS A 64 -16.03 -4.89 -22.82
C LYS A 64 -15.67 -6.23 -22.19
N ILE A 65 -15.66 -6.29 -20.89
CA ILE A 65 -15.38 -7.53 -20.16
C ILE A 65 -16.59 -7.91 -19.31
N SER A 66 -16.70 -9.21 -19.04
CA SER A 66 -17.77 -9.72 -18.21
C SER A 66 -17.52 -9.34 -16.75
N ARG A 67 -18.60 -9.41 -15.96
CA ARG A 67 -18.51 -9.20 -14.53
C ARG A 67 -17.57 -10.22 -13.89
N THR A 68 -17.66 -11.47 -14.31
CA THR A 68 -16.80 -12.54 -13.81
C THR A 68 -15.33 -12.25 -14.09
N LEU A 69 -15.03 -11.82 -15.30
CA LEU A 69 -13.65 -11.52 -15.69
C LEU A 69 -13.11 -10.31 -14.95
N PHE A 70 -13.93 -9.28 -14.82
CA PHE A 70 -13.51 -8.07 -14.10
C PHE A 70 -13.24 -8.38 -12.63
N ALA A 71 -14.11 -9.18 -12.01
CA ALA A 71 -13.90 -9.61 -10.63
C ALA A 71 -12.59 -10.40 -10.49
N ALA A 72 -12.28 -11.25 -11.46
CA ALA A 72 -11.04 -12.01 -11.45
C ALA A 72 -9.83 -11.10 -11.54
N TYR A 73 -9.86 -10.07 -12.39
CA TYR A 73 -8.75 -9.11 -12.48
C TYR A 73 -8.57 -8.33 -11.19
N LEU A 74 -9.67 -7.97 -10.54
CA LEU A 74 -9.63 -7.23 -9.28
C LEU A 74 -9.32 -8.14 -8.08
N ARG A 75 -9.23 -9.44 -8.29
CA ARG A 75 -9.02 -10.43 -7.23
C ARG A 75 -10.12 -10.37 -6.17
N THR A 76 -11.34 -10.19 -6.62
CA THR A 76 -12.50 -10.17 -5.73
C THR A 76 -13.54 -11.19 -6.19
N ASN A 77 -14.52 -11.43 -5.34
CA ASN A 77 -15.62 -12.36 -5.63
C ASN A 77 -16.60 -11.70 -6.60
N VAL A 78 -17.14 -12.48 -7.53
CA VAL A 78 -18.14 -11.99 -8.48
C VAL A 78 -19.35 -11.42 -7.75
N ARG A 79 -19.80 -12.07 -6.69
CA ARG A 79 -20.92 -11.60 -5.89
C ARG A 79 -20.65 -10.25 -5.26
N THR A 80 -19.44 -10.05 -4.82
CA THR A 80 -19.01 -8.78 -4.25
C THR A 80 -19.07 -7.66 -5.29
N LEU A 81 -18.55 -7.93 -6.47
CA LEU A 81 -18.60 -6.97 -7.56
C LEU A 81 -20.05 -6.67 -7.97
N GLU A 82 -20.87 -7.71 -8.03
CA GLU A 82 -22.29 -7.54 -8.33
C GLU A 82 -22.97 -6.63 -7.31
N ASN A 83 -22.68 -6.83 -6.03
CA ASN A 83 -23.23 -5.98 -4.97
C ASN A 83 -22.81 -4.53 -5.15
N TRP A 84 -21.57 -4.29 -5.54
CA TRP A 84 -21.09 -2.93 -5.80
C TRP A 84 -21.82 -2.31 -7.00
N GLU A 85 -22.01 -3.09 -8.05
CA GLU A 85 -22.69 -2.58 -9.24
C GLU A 85 -24.17 -2.32 -9.03
N GLN A 86 -24.77 -3.01 -8.10
CA GLN A 86 -26.18 -2.85 -7.78
C GLN A 86 -26.44 -1.91 -6.60
N GLY A 87 -25.39 -1.39 -6.00
CA GLY A 87 -25.52 -0.44 -4.91
C GLY A 87 -25.84 -1.05 -3.57
N ARG A 88 -25.77 -2.37 -3.44
CA ARG A 88 -26.02 -3.06 -2.16
C ARG A 88 -24.89 -2.88 -1.19
N ALA A 89 -23.70 -2.70 -1.70
CA ALA A 89 -22.50 -2.48 -0.90
C ALA A 89 -21.60 -1.51 -1.63
N LYS A 90 -20.66 -0.92 -0.90
CA LYS A 90 -19.69 0.00 -1.49
C LYS A 90 -18.31 -0.66 -1.49
N PRO A 91 -17.50 -0.43 -2.53
CA PRO A 91 -16.11 -0.88 -2.51
C PRO A 91 -15.38 -0.24 -1.33
N ASN A 92 -14.49 -1.00 -0.71
CA ASN A 92 -13.64 -0.40 0.32
C ASN A 92 -12.64 0.56 -0.33
N ALA A 93 -11.88 1.29 0.51
CA ALA A 93 -10.98 2.32 0.03
C ALA A 93 -9.98 1.81 -1.01
N GLN A 94 -9.42 0.64 -0.77
CA GLN A 94 -8.42 0.06 -1.68
C GLN A 94 -9.05 -0.37 -3.00
N ALA A 95 -10.20 -0.99 -2.94
CA ALA A 95 -10.91 -1.42 -4.14
C ALA A 95 -11.34 -0.22 -4.98
N ALA A 96 -11.86 0.82 -4.34
CA ALA A 96 -12.26 2.04 -5.02
C ALA A 96 -11.06 2.71 -5.71
N LEU A 97 -9.93 2.74 -5.05
CA LEU A 97 -8.70 3.30 -5.62
C LEU A 97 -8.25 2.49 -6.84
N LEU A 98 -8.26 1.17 -6.73
CA LEU A 98 -7.88 0.30 -7.84
C LEU A 98 -8.82 0.47 -9.04
N ILE A 99 -10.11 0.56 -8.78
CA ILE A 99 -11.10 0.78 -9.84
C ILE A 99 -10.89 2.13 -10.52
N LYS A 100 -10.60 3.17 -9.74
CA LYS A 100 -10.28 4.48 -10.31
C LYS A 100 -9.02 4.44 -11.14
N LEU A 101 -8.03 3.70 -10.71
CA LEU A 101 -6.80 3.52 -11.47
C LEU A 101 -7.10 2.88 -12.84
N VAL A 102 -7.93 1.85 -12.85
CA VAL A 102 -8.35 1.19 -14.09
C VAL A 102 -9.12 2.15 -14.98
N LYS A 103 -9.95 3.01 -14.39
CA LYS A 103 -10.72 3.99 -15.14
C LYS A 103 -9.83 5.00 -15.84
N HIS A 104 -8.82 5.51 -15.15
CA HIS A 104 -7.90 6.48 -15.72
C HIS A 104 -6.89 5.87 -16.66
N TYR A 105 -6.51 4.62 -16.40
CA TYR A 105 -5.51 3.90 -17.17
C TYR A 105 -6.05 2.51 -17.53
N PRO A 106 -6.83 2.40 -18.59
CA PRO A 106 -7.46 1.12 -18.95
C PRO A 106 -6.48 -0.03 -19.18
N ASP A 107 -5.24 0.27 -19.56
CA ASP A 107 -4.20 -0.74 -19.72
C ASP A 107 -3.80 -1.41 -18.42
N THR A 108 -4.25 -0.87 -17.28
CA THR A 108 -4.03 -1.49 -15.99
C THR A 108 -4.63 -2.89 -15.92
N VAL A 109 -5.73 -3.12 -16.64
CA VAL A 109 -6.36 -4.45 -16.70
C VAL A 109 -5.38 -5.49 -17.22
N ALA A 110 -4.66 -5.15 -18.30
CA ALA A 110 -3.66 -6.05 -18.87
C ALA A 110 -2.51 -6.31 -17.88
N ARG A 111 -2.12 -5.27 -17.15
CA ARG A 111 -1.08 -5.40 -16.14
C ARG A 111 -1.53 -6.26 -14.96
N LEU A 112 -2.76 -6.09 -14.54
CA LEU A 112 -3.33 -6.92 -13.47
C LEU A 112 -3.39 -8.39 -13.89
N ALA A 113 -3.65 -8.66 -15.14
CA ALA A 113 -3.71 -10.02 -15.65
C ALA A 113 -2.36 -10.74 -15.57
N THR A 114 -1.25 -10.00 -15.55
CA THR A 114 0.09 -10.57 -15.49
C THR A 114 0.61 -10.76 -14.07
N ILE A 115 -0.07 -10.24 -13.09
CA ILE A 115 0.29 -10.38 -11.69
C ILE A 115 -0.44 -11.60 -11.11
#